data_26add3794826d7450dde1230f9f966bd
#
_entry.id   26add3794826d7450dde1230f9f966bd
#
_cell.length_a   1.000
_cell.length_b   1.000
_cell.length_c   1.000
_cell.angle_alpha   90.00
_cell.angle_beta   90.00
_cell.angle_gamma   90.00
#
_symmetry.space_group_name_H-M   'P 1'
#
loop_
_entity.id
_entity.type
_entity.pdbx_description
1 polymer ?
#
loop_
_entity_poly.entity_id
_entity_poly.type
_entity_poly.pdbx_seq_one_letter_code
_entity_poly.pdbx_strand_id
1 'polypeptide(L)'
;VCAELKVNSMEMNRRIYKLKNSTLTLVFGNIINSETEVLVSSDDTLITMSGGVSASILKEGGQTIYEDAQKHREGEVGGVVVTTAGKLSQKYIFHCLTIDKEYLQETWSGLHVEPEERVEYIVRTATRNCFHLLSLQNITSIAFPLIGSGSAHMPYQNVLEFMVDEISDSLYKTNKSLNIELYLYEGNGAYYPDEDKLLIYELFASKTGV
;
A
#
# COMPACT_ATOMS: atom_id res chain seq x y z
N VAL A 1 -33.22 -12.36 -22.41
CA VAL A 1 -31.91 -12.82 -22.89
C VAL A 1 -30.90 -11.85 -22.33
N CYS A 2 -30.36 -12.14 -21.13
CA CYS A 2 -29.21 -11.41 -20.56
C CYS A 2 -27.97 -11.79 -21.36
N ALA A 3 -27.37 -10.83 -22.04
CA ALA A 3 -26.04 -10.98 -22.58
C ALA A 3 -25.07 -11.00 -21.39
N GLU A 4 -24.52 -12.16 -21.08
CA GLU A 4 -23.36 -12.27 -20.20
C GLU A 4 -22.21 -11.51 -20.88
N LEU A 5 -21.90 -10.34 -20.35
CA LEU A 5 -20.65 -9.64 -20.64
C LEU A 5 -19.51 -10.52 -20.09
N LYS A 6 -18.89 -11.31 -20.97
CA LYS A 6 -17.60 -11.94 -20.65
C LYS A 6 -16.56 -10.83 -20.53
N VAL A 7 -16.43 -10.28 -19.33
CA VAL A 7 -15.33 -9.41 -18.96
C VAL A 7 -14.06 -10.25 -19.06
N ASN A 8 -13.09 -9.78 -19.83
CA ASN A 8 -11.82 -10.48 -20.02
C ASN A 8 -11.10 -10.56 -18.67
N SER A 9 -10.52 -11.69 -18.28
CA SER A 9 -9.87 -11.90 -16.99
C SER A 9 -8.75 -10.87 -16.70
N MET A 10 -8.13 -10.30 -17.72
CA MET A 10 -7.18 -9.20 -17.58
C MET A 10 -7.86 -7.89 -17.13
N GLU A 11 -9.10 -7.62 -17.54
CA GLU A 11 -9.87 -6.44 -17.13
C GLU A 11 -10.39 -6.57 -15.70
N MET A 12 -10.55 -7.79 -15.19
CA MET A 12 -10.96 -8.06 -13.81
C MET A 12 -9.84 -7.85 -12.78
N ASN A 13 -8.58 -7.83 -13.20
CA ASN A 13 -7.46 -7.68 -12.28
C ASN A 13 -6.90 -6.26 -12.22
N ARG A 14 -7.36 -5.36 -13.06
CA ARG A 14 -6.88 -3.97 -13.12
C ARG A 14 -7.99 -3.03 -13.55
N ARG A 15 -8.19 -1.95 -12.78
CA ARG A 15 -9.12 -0.88 -13.13
C ARG A 15 -8.50 0.49 -12.85
N ILE A 16 -8.66 1.42 -13.79
CA ILE A 16 -8.08 2.78 -13.74
C ILE A 16 -9.20 3.79 -13.50
N TYR A 17 -8.98 4.65 -12.53
CA TYR A 17 -9.83 5.80 -12.19
C TYR A 17 -9.06 7.09 -12.44
N LYS A 18 -9.73 8.09 -13.05
CA LYS A 18 -9.12 9.41 -13.28
C LYS A 18 -9.61 10.38 -12.23
N LEU A 19 -8.67 10.94 -11.46
CA LEU A 19 -8.95 11.96 -10.45
C LEU A 19 -8.15 13.23 -10.78
N LYS A 20 -8.84 14.28 -11.24
CA LYS A 20 -8.20 15.50 -11.76
C LYS A 20 -7.18 15.18 -12.86
N ASN A 21 -5.91 15.52 -12.62
CA ASN A 21 -4.79 15.31 -13.53
C ASN A 21 -4.06 13.98 -13.27
N SER A 22 -4.53 13.18 -12.33
CA SER A 22 -3.89 11.97 -11.83
C SER A 22 -4.67 10.72 -12.18
N THR A 23 -4.00 9.57 -12.09
CA THR A 23 -4.64 8.25 -12.20
C THR A 23 -4.49 7.50 -10.89
N LEU A 24 -5.54 6.81 -10.50
CA LEU A 24 -5.53 5.83 -9.43
C LEU A 24 -5.93 4.48 -10.01
N THR A 25 -5.03 3.52 -9.95
CA THR A 25 -5.23 2.18 -10.51
C THR A 25 -5.35 1.18 -9.38
N LEU A 26 -6.44 0.44 -9.34
CA LEU A 26 -6.59 -0.70 -8.47
C LEU A 26 -6.09 -1.95 -9.19
N VAL A 27 -5.23 -2.72 -8.55
CA VAL A 27 -4.58 -3.89 -9.12
C VAL A 27 -4.71 -5.09 -8.18
N PHE A 28 -5.28 -6.17 -8.66
CA PHE A 28 -5.22 -7.47 -7.98
C PHE A 28 -3.98 -8.21 -8.48
N GLY A 29 -2.97 -8.37 -7.62
CA GLY A 29 -1.70 -8.96 -8.04
C GLY A 29 -0.55 -8.74 -7.06
N ASN A 30 0.66 -9.00 -7.53
CA ASN A 30 1.87 -8.82 -6.75
C ASN A 30 2.51 -7.45 -7.03
N ILE A 31 2.64 -6.62 -5.99
CA ILE A 31 3.20 -5.27 -6.08
C ILE A 31 4.64 -5.23 -6.62
N ILE A 32 5.42 -6.31 -6.48
CA ILE A 32 6.77 -6.42 -7.02
C ILE A 32 6.79 -6.22 -8.56
N ASN A 33 5.67 -6.51 -9.22
CA ASN A 33 5.53 -6.36 -10.67
C ASN A 33 5.15 -4.92 -11.08
N SER A 34 5.03 -3.98 -10.15
CA SER A 34 4.78 -2.58 -10.47
C SER A 34 5.98 -1.94 -11.17
N GLU A 35 5.69 -1.07 -12.12
CA GLU A 35 6.69 -0.26 -12.84
C GLU A 35 6.75 1.20 -12.34
N THR A 36 6.13 1.49 -11.18
CA THR A 36 6.17 2.83 -10.57
C THR A 36 7.57 3.17 -10.07
N GLU A 37 7.85 4.46 -9.87
CA GLU A 37 9.14 4.93 -9.37
C GLU A 37 9.39 4.56 -7.91
N VAL A 38 8.31 4.37 -7.13
CA VAL A 38 8.36 4.04 -5.70
C VAL A 38 7.47 2.84 -5.42
N LEU A 39 8.00 1.87 -4.65
CA LEU A 39 7.18 0.86 -3.96
C LEU A 39 7.03 1.25 -2.49
N VAL A 40 5.82 1.11 -1.98
CA VAL A 40 5.55 1.21 -0.54
C VAL A 40 5.67 -0.16 0.10
N SER A 41 6.41 -0.22 1.19
CA SER A 41 6.52 -1.37 2.09
C SER A 41 5.75 -1.08 3.37
N SER A 42 5.07 -2.07 3.92
CA SER A 42 4.45 -1.98 5.25
C SER A 42 5.36 -2.72 6.24
N ASP A 43 5.91 -1.99 7.19
CA ASP A 43 6.95 -2.48 8.09
C ASP A 43 6.62 -2.21 9.57
N ASP A 44 7.42 -2.80 10.45
CA ASP A 44 7.47 -2.46 11.86
C ASP A 44 8.42 -1.26 12.11
N THR A 45 8.37 -0.67 13.31
CA THR A 45 9.19 0.49 13.70
C THR A 45 10.70 0.22 13.68
N LEU A 46 11.13 -1.04 13.68
CA LEU A 46 12.54 -1.44 13.56
C LEU A 46 12.93 -1.80 12.11
N ILE A 47 11.98 -1.76 11.19
CA ILE A 47 12.12 -2.13 9.76
C ILE A 47 12.84 -3.49 9.64
N THR A 48 12.28 -4.51 10.30
CA THR A 48 12.88 -5.85 10.29
C THR A 48 12.69 -6.58 8.97
N MET A 49 11.75 -6.12 8.14
CA MET A 49 11.38 -6.72 6.85
C MET A 49 11.12 -8.23 6.93
N SER A 50 10.52 -8.68 8.05
CA SER A 50 10.43 -10.10 8.40
C SER A 50 9.18 -10.81 7.86
N GLY A 51 8.24 -10.10 7.23
CA GLY A 51 6.99 -10.69 6.77
C GLY A 51 6.26 -9.90 5.69
N GLY A 52 5.25 -10.51 5.09
CA GLY A 52 4.36 -9.88 4.13
C GLY A 52 5.07 -9.27 2.91
N VAL A 53 4.65 -8.07 2.54
CA VAL A 53 5.19 -7.33 1.39
C VAL A 53 6.66 -6.97 1.60
N SER A 54 7.05 -6.60 2.82
CA SER A 54 8.42 -6.19 3.11
C SER A 54 9.43 -7.32 2.92
N ALA A 55 9.09 -8.54 3.34
CA ALA A 55 9.93 -9.71 3.09
C ALA A 55 10.04 -10.01 1.58
N SER A 56 8.98 -9.82 0.81
CA SER A 56 9.01 -9.99 -0.65
C SER A 56 9.91 -8.94 -1.31
N ILE A 57 9.82 -7.67 -0.88
CA ILE A 57 10.69 -6.59 -1.35
C ILE A 57 12.15 -6.90 -1.02
N LEU A 58 12.44 -7.35 0.21
CA LEU A 58 13.81 -7.72 0.63
C LEU A 58 14.36 -8.87 -0.21
N LYS A 59 13.55 -9.91 -0.45
CA LYS A 59 13.93 -11.08 -1.23
C LYS A 59 14.34 -10.72 -2.66
N GLU A 60 13.54 -9.89 -3.33
CA GLU A 60 13.76 -9.52 -4.73
C GLU A 60 14.77 -8.37 -4.87
N GLY A 61 14.71 -7.37 -4.00
CA GLY A 61 15.58 -6.19 -4.05
C GLY A 61 16.95 -6.38 -3.40
N GLY A 62 17.08 -7.37 -2.51
CA GLY A 62 18.34 -7.76 -1.88
C GLY A 62 18.67 -7.00 -0.59
N GLN A 63 19.71 -7.46 0.07
CA GLN A 63 20.13 -7.06 1.42
C GLN A 63 20.46 -5.56 1.56
N THR A 64 20.84 -4.90 0.48
CA THR A 64 21.17 -3.46 0.49
C THR A 64 20.00 -2.58 0.93
N ILE A 65 18.74 -3.01 0.69
CA ILE A 65 17.54 -2.30 1.16
C ILE A 65 17.51 -2.33 2.69
N TYR A 66 17.70 -3.50 3.28
CA TYR A 66 17.70 -3.68 4.74
C TYR A 66 18.84 -2.90 5.39
N GLU A 67 20.07 -2.99 4.83
CA GLU A 67 21.23 -2.27 5.35
C GLU A 67 21.04 -0.75 5.30
N ASP A 68 20.35 -0.24 4.27
CA ASP A 68 20.01 1.17 4.16
C ASP A 68 18.94 1.56 5.20
N ALA A 69 17.91 0.75 5.35
CA ALA A 69 16.85 0.96 6.35
C ALA A 69 17.39 1.00 7.77
N GLN A 70 18.39 0.16 8.09
CA GLN A 70 18.99 0.10 9.43
C GLN A 70 19.76 1.38 9.83
N LYS A 71 20.05 2.29 8.91
CA LYS A 71 20.62 3.61 9.21
C LYS A 71 19.57 4.59 9.75
N HIS A 72 18.28 4.28 9.61
CA HIS A 72 17.14 5.16 9.87
C HIS A 72 16.11 4.55 10.82
N ARG A 73 16.55 3.73 11.78
CA ARG A 73 15.70 2.90 12.67
C ARG A 73 14.77 3.66 13.62
N GLU A 74 14.90 4.95 13.75
CA GLU A 74 14.14 5.74 14.72
C GLU A 74 12.91 6.34 14.05
N GLY A 75 11.82 5.58 14.01
CA GLY A 75 10.55 6.06 13.46
C GLY A 75 9.38 5.67 14.35
N GLU A 76 8.39 6.55 14.42
CA GLU A 76 7.11 6.30 15.09
C GLU A 76 6.12 5.66 14.13
N VAL A 77 5.12 4.97 14.67
CA VAL A 77 4.01 4.40 13.90
C VAL A 77 3.30 5.50 13.11
N GLY A 78 3.01 5.24 11.84
CA GLY A 78 2.53 6.23 10.86
C GLY A 78 3.64 6.97 10.13
N GLY A 79 4.89 6.86 10.59
CA GLY A 79 6.07 7.42 9.90
C GLY A 79 6.42 6.68 8.61
N VAL A 80 7.28 7.31 7.80
CA VAL A 80 7.80 6.72 6.55
C VAL A 80 9.31 6.91 6.48
N VAL A 81 10.02 5.82 6.29
CA VAL A 81 11.47 5.80 6.04
C VAL A 81 11.74 5.51 4.56
N VAL A 82 12.64 6.26 3.95
CA VAL A 82 12.98 6.12 2.53
C VAL A 82 14.32 5.42 2.38
N THR A 83 14.38 4.39 1.55
CA THR A 83 15.62 3.67 1.23
C THR A 83 15.82 3.51 -0.27
N THR A 84 17.02 3.05 -0.64
CA THR A 84 17.27 2.52 -1.99
C THR A 84 16.34 1.34 -2.30
N ALA A 85 16.06 1.13 -3.58
CA ALA A 85 15.32 -0.04 -4.05
C ALA A 85 16.21 -1.27 -4.34
N GLY A 86 17.50 -1.18 -4.07
CA GLY A 86 18.44 -2.28 -4.28
C GLY A 86 18.51 -2.74 -5.74
N LYS A 87 18.11 -3.99 -6.00
CA LYS A 87 18.11 -4.60 -7.35
C LYS A 87 16.79 -4.39 -8.10
N LEU A 88 15.77 -3.85 -7.45
CA LEU A 88 14.47 -3.57 -8.09
C LEU A 88 14.63 -2.41 -9.07
N SER A 89 13.71 -2.33 -10.03
CA SER A 89 13.70 -1.27 -11.06
C SER A 89 13.24 0.10 -10.53
N GLN A 90 12.65 0.13 -9.34
CA GLN A 90 12.19 1.34 -8.68
C GLN A 90 13.35 2.23 -8.23
N LYS A 91 13.07 3.50 -8.00
CA LYS A 91 14.06 4.45 -7.47
C LYS A 91 14.21 4.32 -5.95
N TYR A 92 13.07 4.13 -5.26
CA TYR A 92 13.01 4.13 -3.80
C TYR A 92 12.01 3.11 -3.28
N ILE A 93 12.25 2.66 -2.04
CA ILE A 93 11.26 1.99 -1.19
C ILE A 93 10.86 2.97 -0.09
N PHE A 94 9.54 3.15 0.10
CA PHE A 94 8.95 3.90 1.21
C PHE A 94 8.43 2.91 2.24
N HIS A 95 9.14 2.78 3.37
CA HIS A 95 8.78 1.92 4.49
C HIS A 95 7.79 2.63 5.39
N CYS A 96 6.51 2.29 5.28
CA CYS A 96 5.46 2.77 6.18
C CYS A 96 5.50 1.98 7.48
N LEU A 97 5.70 2.66 8.59
CA LEU A 97 5.81 2.06 9.92
C LEU A 97 4.39 1.83 10.49
N THR A 98 3.92 0.60 10.43
CA THR A 98 2.54 0.25 10.78
C THR A 98 2.42 -0.55 12.07
N ILE A 99 3.52 -1.12 12.55
CA ILE A 99 3.58 -1.98 13.72
C ILE A 99 4.61 -1.42 14.68
N ASP A 100 4.19 -1.16 15.91
CA ASP A 100 5.12 -0.88 17.00
C ASP A 100 5.69 -2.21 17.52
N LYS A 101 6.95 -2.46 17.19
CA LYS A 101 7.59 -3.74 17.51
C LYS A 101 7.81 -3.93 19.01
N GLU A 102 8.11 -2.86 19.74
CA GLU A 102 8.32 -2.93 21.20
C GLU A 102 7.00 -3.21 21.91
N TYR A 103 5.92 -2.54 21.50
CA TYR A 103 4.59 -2.75 22.06
C TYR A 103 4.08 -4.19 21.82
N LEU A 104 4.35 -4.79 20.64
CA LEU A 104 3.96 -6.18 20.36
C LEU A 104 4.70 -7.20 21.22
N GLN A 105 5.94 -6.95 21.61
CA GLN A 105 6.68 -7.85 22.51
C GLN A 105 6.09 -7.87 23.92
N GLU A 106 5.56 -6.74 24.37
CA GLU A 106 4.94 -6.64 25.70
C GLU A 106 3.51 -7.20 25.73
N THR A 107 2.78 -7.16 24.61
CA THR A 107 1.37 -7.54 24.52
C THR A 107 1.10 -8.91 23.90
N TRP A 108 2.12 -9.73 23.63
CA TRP A 108 2.01 -11.03 22.97
C TRP A 108 1.22 -12.08 23.78
N SER A 109 -0.05 -11.82 24.01
CA SER A 109 -1.04 -12.79 24.50
C SER A 109 -1.97 -13.33 23.39
N GLY A 110 -1.58 -13.19 22.15
CA GLY A 110 -2.16 -13.95 21.01
C GLY A 110 -3.40 -13.39 20.33
N LEU A 111 -4.01 -12.30 20.81
CA LEU A 111 -5.26 -11.75 20.26
C LEU A 111 -5.35 -10.23 20.42
N HIS A 112 -4.28 -9.50 20.09
CA HIS A 112 -4.38 -8.03 20.08
C HIS A 112 -4.98 -7.57 18.74
N VAL A 113 -6.22 -7.08 18.79
CA VAL A 113 -6.85 -6.35 17.68
C VAL A 113 -6.68 -4.87 17.95
N GLU A 114 -5.99 -4.16 17.06
CA GLU A 114 -5.86 -2.71 17.17
C GLU A 114 -7.24 -2.04 17.11
N PRO A 115 -7.53 -1.05 17.99
CA PRO A 115 -8.75 -0.26 17.89
C PRO A 115 -8.86 0.42 16.51
N GLU A 116 -10.07 0.50 15.96
CA GLU A 116 -10.31 1.06 14.63
C GLU A 116 -9.74 2.48 14.47
N GLU A 117 -9.90 3.32 15.47
CA GLU A 117 -9.37 4.70 15.51
C GLU A 117 -7.83 4.73 15.36
N ARG A 118 -7.14 3.76 15.96
CA ARG A 118 -5.69 3.62 15.82
C ARG A 118 -5.31 3.11 14.43
N VAL A 119 -6.06 2.16 13.88
CA VAL A 119 -5.89 1.68 12.50
C VAL A 119 -6.06 2.84 11.53
N GLU A 120 -7.14 3.62 11.66
CA GLU A 120 -7.39 4.78 10.81
C GLU A 120 -6.25 5.79 10.90
N TYR A 121 -5.81 6.14 12.11
CA TYR A 121 -4.69 7.07 12.33
C TYR A 121 -3.42 6.60 11.63
N ILE A 122 -3.04 5.33 11.80
CA ILE A 122 -1.82 4.74 11.21
C ILE A 122 -1.88 4.78 9.69
N VAL A 123 -2.97 4.26 9.12
CA VAL A 123 -3.13 4.12 7.67
C VAL A 123 -3.17 5.49 6.99
N ARG A 124 -3.97 6.43 7.51
CA ARG A 124 -4.08 7.78 6.95
C ARG A 124 -2.77 8.54 7.08
N THR A 125 -2.11 8.46 8.25
CA THR A 125 -0.86 9.19 8.49
C THR A 125 0.26 8.66 7.59
N ALA A 126 0.44 7.35 7.50
CA ALA A 126 1.46 6.75 6.63
C ALA A 126 1.20 7.09 5.15
N THR A 127 -0.05 6.98 4.69
CA THR A 127 -0.44 7.34 3.32
C THR A 127 -0.13 8.82 3.03
N ARG A 128 -0.56 9.72 3.91
CA ARG A 128 -0.31 11.17 3.80
C ARG A 128 1.17 11.51 3.77
N ASN A 129 1.98 10.86 4.60
CA ASN A 129 3.42 11.05 4.63
C ASN A 129 4.09 10.60 3.32
N CYS A 130 3.62 9.54 2.68
CA CYS A 130 4.07 9.17 1.33
C CYS A 130 3.80 10.31 0.33
N PHE A 131 2.59 10.88 0.31
CA PHE A 131 2.27 12.02 -0.56
C PHE A 131 3.10 13.28 -0.24
N HIS A 132 3.38 13.53 1.03
CA HIS A 132 4.28 14.62 1.42
C HIS A 132 5.68 14.40 0.81
N LEU A 133 6.24 13.20 0.92
CA LEU A 133 7.54 12.88 0.31
C LEU A 133 7.53 13.00 -1.22
N LEU A 134 6.46 12.57 -1.90
CA LEU A 134 6.30 12.80 -3.35
C LEU A 134 6.27 14.29 -3.70
N SER A 135 5.74 15.13 -2.80
CA SER A 135 5.68 16.58 -3.03
C SER A 135 7.07 17.24 -2.99
N LEU A 136 7.96 16.72 -2.17
CA LEU A 136 9.33 17.23 -1.99
C LEU A 136 10.30 16.76 -3.08
N GLN A 137 9.95 15.70 -3.80
CA GLN A 137 10.80 15.08 -4.81
C GLN A 137 10.15 15.16 -6.21
N ASN A 138 10.94 14.99 -7.24
CA ASN A 138 10.42 14.93 -8.61
C ASN A 138 10.00 13.49 -8.97
N ILE A 139 9.09 12.93 -8.16
CA ILE A 139 8.52 11.58 -8.31
C ILE A 139 7.06 11.74 -8.74
N THR A 140 6.65 10.95 -9.70
CA THR A 140 5.32 11.03 -10.32
C THR A 140 4.52 9.74 -10.24
N SER A 141 5.13 8.65 -9.75
CA SER A 141 4.43 7.37 -9.63
C SER A 141 4.83 6.59 -8.37
N ILE A 142 3.82 5.97 -7.75
CA ILE A 142 3.97 5.19 -6.51
C ILE A 142 2.97 4.04 -6.47
N ALA A 143 3.42 2.87 -6.00
CA ALA A 143 2.56 1.73 -5.75
C ALA A 143 2.46 1.46 -4.24
N PHE A 144 1.22 1.32 -3.78
CA PHE A 144 0.87 1.00 -2.40
C PHE A 144 0.36 -0.44 -2.29
N PRO A 145 0.75 -1.21 -1.27
CA PRO A 145 -0.04 -2.35 -0.82
C PRO A 145 -1.19 -1.85 0.07
N LEU A 146 -2.08 -2.72 0.52
CA LEU A 146 -2.96 -2.42 1.66
C LEU A 146 -2.12 -2.36 2.94
N ILE A 147 -1.75 -1.15 3.36
CA ILE A 147 -0.84 -0.88 4.48
C ILE A 147 -1.41 -1.47 5.78
N GLY A 148 -0.67 -2.39 6.42
CA GLY A 148 -1.06 -2.99 7.70
C GLY A 148 -2.09 -4.13 7.63
N SER A 149 -2.66 -4.43 6.46
CA SER A 149 -3.62 -5.55 6.32
C SER A 149 -3.00 -6.94 6.40
N GLY A 150 -1.68 -7.04 6.26
CA GLY A 150 -0.94 -8.30 6.35
C GLY A 150 -0.53 -8.64 7.78
N SER A 151 0.75 -8.55 8.10
CA SER A 151 1.31 -8.93 9.42
C SER A 151 0.77 -8.13 10.61
N ALA A 152 0.23 -6.92 10.39
CA ALA A 152 -0.44 -6.14 11.43
C ALA A 152 -1.89 -6.56 11.68
N HIS A 153 -2.44 -7.49 10.87
CA HIS A 153 -3.81 -8.03 10.97
C HIS A 153 -4.92 -6.98 11.02
N MET A 154 -4.69 -5.80 10.43
CA MET A 154 -5.73 -4.77 10.32
C MET A 154 -6.83 -5.24 9.34
N PRO A 155 -8.13 -5.02 9.64
CA PRO A 155 -9.23 -5.40 8.74
C PRO A 155 -9.06 -4.76 7.35
N TYR A 156 -8.97 -5.56 6.30
CA TYR A 156 -8.61 -5.07 4.96
C TYR A 156 -9.65 -4.09 4.39
N GLN A 157 -10.93 -4.26 4.72
CA GLN A 157 -12.00 -3.35 4.26
C GLN A 157 -11.79 -1.94 4.81
N ASN A 158 -11.52 -1.82 6.13
CA ASN A 158 -11.27 -0.55 6.78
C ASN A 158 -9.99 0.11 6.23
N VAL A 159 -8.92 -0.69 6.08
CA VAL A 159 -7.66 -0.21 5.48
C VAL A 159 -7.90 0.32 4.07
N LEU A 160 -8.65 -0.41 3.25
CA LEU A 160 -8.98 -0.01 1.88
C LEU A 160 -9.72 1.34 1.87
N GLU A 161 -10.77 1.49 2.70
CA GLU A 161 -11.52 2.74 2.81
C GLU A 161 -10.62 3.91 3.22
N PHE A 162 -9.85 3.76 4.30
CA PHE A 162 -8.98 4.82 4.81
C PHE A 162 -7.92 5.22 3.78
N MET A 163 -7.34 4.25 3.07
CA MET A 163 -6.36 4.53 2.03
C MET A 163 -6.99 5.24 0.83
N VAL A 164 -8.14 4.78 0.34
CA VAL A 164 -8.81 5.40 -0.81
C VAL A 164 -9.20 6.84 -0.51
N ASP A 165 -9.77 7.09 0.68
CA ASP A 165 -10.13 8.43 1.12
C ASP A 165 -8.88 9.34 1.16
N GLU A 166 -7.80 8.91 1.81
CA GLU A 166 -6.59 9.72 1.96
C GLU A 166 -5.84 9.94 0.64
N ILE A 167 -5.81 8.92 -0.24
CA ILE A 167 -5.25 9.03 -1.59
C ILE A 167 -6.07 10.05 -2.40
N SER A 168 -7.40 9.92 -2.40
CA SER A 168 -8.29 10.83 -3.13
C SER A 168 -8.11 12.27 -2.66
N ASP A 169 -8.14 12.48 -1.34
CA ASP A 169 -7.91 13.78 -0.73
C ASP A 169 -6.56 14.39 -1.12
N SER A 170 -5.51 13.58 -1.12
CA SER A 170 -4.17 14.01 -1.49
C SER A 170 -4.08 14.38 -2.97
N LEU A 171 -4.73 13.60 -3.85
CA LEU A 171 -4.80 13.89 -5.28
C LEU A 171 -5.61 15.15 -5.58
N TYR A 172 -6.67 15.43 -4.83
CA TYR A 172 -7.44 16.67 -4.99
C TYR A 172 -6.68 17.92 -4.52
N LYS A 173 -5.79 17.78 -3.53
CA LYS A 173 -4.98 18.88 -2.99
C LYS A 173 -3.75 19.20 -3.84
N THR A 174 -3.22 18.24 -4.59
CA THR A 174 -2.02 18.46 -5.43
C THR A 174 -2.37 18.99 -6.82
N ASN A 175 -1.44 19.80 -7.39
CA ASN A 175 -1.48 20.19 -8.81
C ASN A 175 -0.58 19.30 -9.69
N LYS A 176 0.19 18.37 -9.08
CA LYS A 176 1.00 17.41 -9.81
C LYS A 176 0.12 16.36 -10.49
N SER A 177 0.53 15.90 -11.66
CA SER A 177 -0.02 14.69 -12.28
C SER A 177 0.71 13.49 -11.72
N LEU A 178 -0.01 12.63 -10.99
CA LEU A 178 0.54 11.46 -10.32
C LEU A 178 -0.12 10.17 -10.87
N ASN A 179 0.68 9.12 -10.98
CA ASN A 179 0.20 7.77 -11.25
C ASN A 179 0.30 6.94 -9.97
N ILE A 180 -0.84 6.61 -9.39
CA ILE A 180 -0.93 5.84 -8.15
C ILE A 180 -1.45 4.45 -8.47
N GLU A 181 -0.79 3.42 -7.99
CA GLU A 181 -1.27 2.04 -8.03
C GLU A 181 -1.56 1.56 -6.61
N LEU A 182 -2.71 0.95 -6.38
CA LEU A 182 -3.07 0.30 -5.13
C LEU A 182 -3.24 -1.20 -5.38
N TYR A 183 -2.40 -1.99 -4.72
CA TYR A 183 -2.33 -3.43 -4.89
C TYR A 183 -3.06 -4.18 -3.79
N LEU A 184 -4.01 -5.02 -4.20
CA LEU A 184 -4.56 -6.11 -3.39
C LEU A 184 -3.82 -7.38 -3.79
N TYR A 185 -3.13 -7.98 -2.83
CA TYR A 185 -2.23 -9.09 -3.12
C TYR A 185 -2.97 -10.33 -3.61
N GLU A 186 -2.60 -10.80 -4.81
CA GLU A 186 -2.89 -12.13 -5.31
C GLU A 186 -1.58 -12.86 -5.64
N GLY A 187 -1.50 -14.11 -5.24
CA GLY A 187 -0.34 -14.97 -5.46
C GLY A 187 -0.19 -16.01 -4.34
N ASN A 188 0.59 -17.05 -4.58
CA ASN A 188 0.84 -18.12 -3.61
C ASN A 188 -0.44 -18.74 -3.00
N GLY A 189 -1.50 -18.86 -3.79
CA GLY A 189 -2.80 -19.40 -3.38
C GLY A 189 -3.78 -18.39 -2.77
N ALA A 190 -3.36 -17.14 -2.55
CA ALA A 190 -4.27 -16.04 -2.22
C ALA A 190 -4.90 -15.48 -3.51
N TYR A 191 -6.21 -15.34 -3.52
CA TYR A 191 -6.95 -14.74 -4.63
C TYR A 191 -8.26 -14.12 -4.13
N TYR A 192 -8.79 -13.16 -4.89
CA TYR A 192 -10.12 -12.61 -4.68
C TYR A 192 -11.10 -13.19 -5.71
N PRO A 193 -12.23 -13.79 -5.29
CA PRO A 193 -13.30 -14.16 -6.21
C PRO A 193 -13.76 -12.95 -7.04
N ASP A 194 -14.23 -13.18 -8.26
CA ASP A 194 -14.66 -12.09 -9.17
C ASP A 194 -15.77 -11.23 -8.55
N GLU A 195 -16.66 -11.83 -7.77
CA GLU A 195 -17.71 -11.13 -7.02
C GLU A 195 -17.14 -10.17 -5.97
N ASP A 196 -16.08 -10.57 -5.25
CA ASP A 196 -15.41 -9.70 -4.28
C ASP A 196 -14.67 -8.56 -4.97
N LYS A 197 -14.04 -8.83 -6.13
CA LYS A 197 -13.41 -7.79 -6.95
C LYS A 197 -14.42 -6.75 -7.41
N LEU A 198 -15.61 -7.16 -7.82
CA LEU A 198 -16.68 -6.25 -8.22
C LEU A 198 -17.11 -5.36 -7.07
N LEU A 199 -17.33 -5.91 -5.87
CA LEU A 199 -17.69 -5.14 -4.67
C LEU A 199 -16.60 -4.12 -4.30
N ILE A 200 -15.33 -4.52 -4.40
CA ILE A 200 -14.20 -3.62 -4.15
C ILE A 200 -14.15 -2.50 -5.21
N TYR A 201 -14.41 -2.80 -6.48
CA TYR A 201 -14.49 -1.78 -7.53
C TYR A 201 -15.66 -0.81 -7.33
N GLU A 202 -16.81 -1.28 -6.85
CA GLU A 202 -17.96 -0.43 -6.53
C GLU A 202 -17.65 0.50 -5.35
N LEU A 203 -17.04 -0.03 -4.28
CA LEU A 203 -16.58 0.77 -3.15
C LEU A 203 -15.62 1.87 -3.63
N PHE A 204 -14.66 1.49 -4.46
CA PHE A 204 -13.67 2.42 -5.00
C PHE A 204 -14.32 3.54 -5.84
N ALA A 205 -15.24 3.18 -6.74
CA ALA A 205 -15.98 4.15 -7.55
C ALA A 205 -16.81 5.12 -6.68
N SER A 206 -17.49 4.60 -5.64
CA SER A 206 -18.27 5.42 -4.73
C SER A 206 -17.44 6.44 -3.95
N LYS A 207 -16.23 6.06 -3.54
CA LYS A 207 -15.30 6.91 -2.77
C LYS A 207 -14.56 7.92 -3.63
N THR A 208 -14.27 7.58 -4.88
CA THR A 208 -13.56 8.48 -5.81
C THR A 208 -14.47 9.41 -6.58
N GLY A 209 -15.79 9.13 -6.58
CA GLY A 209 -16.78 9.92 -7.30
C GLY A 209 -16.72 9.75 -8.82
N VAL A 210 -16.18 8.61 -9.31
CA VAL A 210 -15.97 8.32 -10.74
C VAL A 210 -16.68 7.04 -11.15
#